data_e05a02a3f3515ab1af5ea2e7bd75c2ad
#
_entry.id   e05a02a3f3515ab1af5ea2e7bd75c2ad
#
_cell.length_a   1.000
_cell.length_b   1.000
_cell.length_c   1.000
_cell.angle_alpha   90.00
_cell.angle_beta   90.00
_cell.angle_gamma   90.00
#
_symmetry.space_group_name_H-M   'P 1'
#
loop_
_entity.id
_entity.type
_entity.pdbx_description
1 polymer ?
#
loop_
_entity_poly.entity_id
_entity_poly.type
_entity_poly.pdbx_seq_one_letter_code
_entity_poly.pdbx_strand_id
1 'polypeptide(L)'
;MKRGFIVSVAILTLLSILCACSNKKTITDKRCPALVEKAEYYNAQTANGTKEGPMGMRMSVEYVDSVYRIIQIVDESIIPTEKIKMFLGNMKQNMIVGISSSSGSERRDYQQMVDYRVTFEHVVKSKSTGNVIVRNTMTPDEIADALEKQLTPMDELKMNVTTQKGTLPREMEAGYTMNSISCSDGVVNIEIIVDENMKDFDEATKLKAWSKAEQAVTLADLTTGLTFWSVAAQVPAEFDFHFIGSKGKNDLHIRFSKDEVVQYNEVMKRIKDQQYK
;
A
#
# COMPACT_ATOMS: atom_id res chain seq x y z
N MET A 1 -7.36 -4.06 -19.95
CA MET A 1 -7.51 -4.63 -18.61
C MET A 1 -6.39 -4.10 -17.70
N LYS A 2 -6.56 -2.88 -17.13
CA LYS A 2 -5.56 -2.19 -16.28
C LYS A 2 -6.19 -1.77 -14.92
N ARG A 3 -7.18 -2.51 -14.41
CA ARG A 3 -8.07 -2.02 -13.34
C ARG A 3 -7.83 -2.59 -11.93
N GLY A 4 -6.98 -3.59 -11.76
CA GLY A 4 -6.77 -4.23 -10.45
C GLY A 4 -5.70 -3.59 -9.55
N PHE A 5 -4.83 -2.77 -10.11
CA PHE A 5 -3.60 -2.31 -9.44
C PHE A 5 -3.74 -0.96 -8.71
N ILE A 6 -4.79 -0.21 -9.00
CA ILE A 6 -4.92 1.21 -8.60
C ILE A 6 -5.48 1.39 -7.17
N VAL A 7 -6.15 0.38 -6.61
CA VAL A 7 -6.82 0.52 -5.30
C VAL A 7 -5.84 0.68 -4.14
N SER A 8 -4.73 -0.02 -4.17
CA SER A 8 -3.69 0.09 -3.12
C SER A 8 -2.97 1.43 -3.14
N VAL A 9 -2.83 2.02 -4.33
CA VAL A 9 -2.08 3.27 -4.55
C VAL A 9 -2.81 4.50 -4.02
N ALA A 10 -4.13 4.56 -4.19
CA ALA A 10 -4.90 5.73 -3.74
C ALA A 10 -4.92 5.88 -2.21
N ILE A 11 -4.69 4.81 -1.47
CA ILE A 11 -4.80 4.80 -0.01
C ILE A 11 -3.51 5.25 0.67
N LEU A 12 -2.36 4.95 0.09
CA LEU A 12 -1.05 5.29 0.66
C LEU A 12 -0.50 6.65 0.18
N THR A 13 -0.89 7.13 -1.00
CA THR A 13 -0.62 8.52 -1.40
C THR A 13 -1.31 9.54 -0.51
N LEU A 14 -2.34 9.13 0.24
CA LEU A 14 -3.01 9.99 1.22
C LEU A 14 -2.19 10.23 2.48
N LEU A 15 -1.31 9.33 2.86
CA LEU A 15 -0.43 9.51 4.02
C LEU A 15 0.74 10.47 3.74
N SER A 16 1.17 10.62 2.47
CA SER A 16 2.35 11.41 2.10
C SER A 16 2.10 12.89 1.76
N ILE A 17 0.83 13.36 1.66
CA ILE A 17 0.51 14.77 1.30
C ILE A 17 0.43 15.69 2.54
N LEU A 18 1.03 15.32 3.63
CA LEU A 18 0.85 15.99 4.92
C LEU A 18 1.78 17.18 5.18
N CYS A 19 2.29 17.90 4.20
CA CYS A 19 3.11 19.10 4.38
C CYS A 19 2.48 20.36 3.81
N ALA A 20 2.02 21.29 4.63
CA ALA A 20 2.27 22.73 4.61
C ALA A 20 1.28 23.60 5.41
N CYS A 21 1.87 24.57 6.10
CA CYS A 21 1.41 25.89 6.52
C CYS A 21 0.59 26.07 7.80
N SER A 22 1.24 26.74 8.74
CA SER A 22 0.66 27.24 9.99
C SER A 22 0.27 28.72 9.87
N ASN A 23 -0.94 29.08 10.34
CA ASN A 23 -1.33 30.43 10.73
C ASN A 23 -2.11 30.39 12.05
N LYS A 24 -1.71 31.23 13.02
CA LYS A 24 -2.26 31.28 14.38
C LYS A 24 -3.65 31.90 14.42
N LYS A 25 -4.66 31.17 14.89
CA LYS A 25 -5.95 31.70 15.40
C LYS A 25 -6.16 31.28 16.85
N THR A 26 -6.77 32.15 17.65
CA THR A 26 -7.14 31.95 19.05
C THR A 26 -8.16 30.83 19.20
N ILE A 27 -7.87 29.78 19.97
CA ILE A 27 -8.59 28.51 19.93
C ILE A 27 -9.33 28.31 21.25
N THR A 28 -10.67 28.30 21.18
CA THR A 28 -11.58 27.74 22.20
C THR A 28 -11.85 26.25 21.97
N ASP A 29 -11.36 25.69 20.89
CA ASP A 29 -11.55 24.30 20.50
C ASP A 29 -10.49 23.42 21.19
N LYS A 30 -10.93 22.37 21.86
CA LYS A 30 -10.05 21.39 22.51
C LYS A 30 -9.40 20.41 21.54
N ARG A 31 -9.80 20.43 20.27
CA ARG A 31 -9.25 19.56 19.22
C ARG A 31 -7.84 20.00 18.85
N CYS A 32 -7.04 19.05 18.39
CA CYS A 32 -5.70 19.34 17.87
C CYS A 32 -5.77 20.29 16.65
N PRO A 33 -5.19 21.52 16.73
CA PRO A 33 -5.33 22.50 15.64
C PRO A 33 -4.80 22.03 14.31
N ALA A 34 -3.65 21.32 14.30
CA ALA A 34 -3.06 20.82 13.07
C ALA A 34 -3.95 19.76 12.38
N LEU A 35 -4.65 18.93 13.15
CA LEU A 35 -5.58 17.96 12.58
C LEU A 35 -6.88 18.64 12.08
N VAL A 36 -7.31 19.74 12.70
CA VAL A 36 -8.42 20.56 12.17
C VAL A 36 -8.05 21.14 10.81
N GLU A 37 -6.90 21.82 10.72
CA GLU A 37 -6.40 22.38 9.44
C GLU A 37 -6.28 21.31 8.36
N LYS A 38 -5.82 20.13 8.73
CA LYS A 38 -5.74 18.98 7.81
C LYS A 38 -7.09 18.50 7.32
N ALA A 39 -8.04 18.33 8.21
CA ALA A 39 -9.38 17.91 7.85
C ALA A 39 -10.03 18.93 6.89
N GLU A 40 -9.87 20.23 7.16
CA GLU A 40 -10.35 21.31 6.30
C GLU A 40 -9.67 21.28 4.92
N TYR A 41 -8.34 21.13 4.90
CA TYR A 41 -7.58 21.04 3.65
C TYR A 41 -8.05 19.86 2.79
N TYR A 42 -8.16 18.66 3.37
CA TYR A 42 -8.62 17.48 2.63
C TYR A 42 -10.04 17.63 2.11
N ASN A 43 -10.92 18.14 2.94
CA ASN A 43 -12.31 18.35 2.55
C ASN A 43 -12.43 19.37 1.40
N ALA A 44 -11.59 20.41 1.40
CA ALA A 44 -11.50 21.34 0.28
C ALA A 44 -11.03 20.66 -1.01
N GLN A 45 -10.00 19.81 -0.95
CA GLN A 45 -9.48 19.08 -2.13
C GLN A 45 -10.46 18.05 -2.68
N THR A 46 -11.25 17.44 -1.83
CA THR A 46 -12.24 16.42 -2.18
C THR A 46 -13.66 16.99 -2.35
N ALA A 47 -13.80 18.32 -2.31
CA ALA A 47 -15.10 19.01 -2.31
C ALA A 47 -16.07 18.39 -1.27
N ASN A 48 -15.60 18.22 -0.04
CA ASN A 48 -16.32 17.60 1.08
C ASN A 48 -16.89 16.20 0.74
N GLY A 49 -16.10 15.41 0.00
CA GLY A 49 -16.49 14.05 -0.37
C GLY A 49 -17.45 13.95 -1.54
N THR A 50 -17.65 15.02 -2.31
CA THR A 50 -18.49 14.98 -3.53
C THR A 50 -17.68 14.72 -4.79
N LYS A 51 -16.39 15.07 -4.81
CA LYS A 51 -15.51 14.82 -5.95
C LYS A 51 -15.19 13.34 -6.07
N GLU A 52 -15.45 12.78 -7.24
CA GLU A 52 -15.07 11.41 -7.54
C GLU A 52 -13.60 11.34 -7.93
N GLY A 53 -12.89 10.46 -7.25
CA GLY A 53 -11.53 10.06 -7.56
C GLY A 53 -11.49 8.83 -8.47
N PRO A 54 -10.31 8.19 -8.60
CA PRO A 54 -10.16 6.96 -9.35
C PRO A 54 -11.15 5.89 -8.89
N MET A 55 -11.72 5.13 -9.83
CA MET A 55 -12.68 4.04 -9.59
C MET A 55 -13.99 4.49 -8.91
N GLY A 56 -14.40 5.75 -9.07
CA GLY A 56 -15.62 6.28 -8.48
C GLY A 56 -15.60 6.44 -6.96
N MET A 57 -14.42 6.36 -6.35
CA MET A 57 -14.25 6.56 -4.91
C MET A 57 -14.39 8.03 -4.54
N ARG A 58 -15.07 8.28 -3.43
CA ARG A 58 -15.17 9.61 -2.82
C ARG A 58 -14.54 9.57 -1.43
N MET A 59 -14.00 10.71 -1.00
CA MET A 59 -13.35 10.79 0.31
C MET A 59 -13.72 12.08 1.02
N SER A 60 -13.89 11.96 2.33
CA SER A 60 -14.02 13.08 3.25
C SER A 60 -13.30 12.78 4.57
N VAL A 61 -13.06 13.83 5.35
CA VAL A 61 -12.45 13.74 6.66
C VAL A 61 -13.36 14.40 7.68
N GLU A 62 -13.62 13.70 8.77
CA GLU A 62 -14.34 14.23 9.94
C GLU A 62 -13.38 14.29 11.13
N TYR A 63 -13.40 15.38 11.89
CA TYR A 63 -12.73 15.46 13.17
C TYR A 63 -13.70 15.96 14.23
N VAL A 64 -14.27 15.01 14.96
CA VAL A 64 -15.34 15.27 15.97
C VAL A 64 -15.03 14.43 17.22
N ASP A 65 -15.23 15.01 18.39
CA ASP A 65 -15.15 14.34 19.71
C ASP A 65 -13.87 13.49 19.90
N SER A 66 -12.71 14.04 19.57
CA SER A 66 -11.41 13.33 19.63
C SER A 66 -11.32 12.10 18.71
N VAL A 67 -12.15 12.03 17.66
CA VAL A 67 -12.04 11.01 16.60
C VAL A 67 -11.73 11.71 15.29
N TYR A 68 -10.55 11.41 14.74
CA TYR A 68 -10.15 11.82 13.39
C TYR A 68 -10.49 10.68 12.42
N ARG A 69 -11.46 10.90 11.56
CA ARG A 69 -12.02 9.85 10.72
C ARG A 69 -11.84 10.17 9.24
N ILE A 70 -11.19 9.27 8.51
CA ILE A 70 -11.19 9.27 7.05
C ILE A 70 -12.34 8.40 6.58
N ILE A 71 -13.24 8.96 5.79
CA ILE A 71 -14.39 8.26 5.21
C ILE A 71 -14.14 8.07 3.73
N GLN A 72 -14.15 6.82 3.29
CA GLN A 72 -14.13 6.43 1.90
C GLN A 72 -15.51 5.90 1.48
N ILE A 73 -16.07 6.43 0.40
CA ILE A 73 -17.29 5.92 -0.19
C ILE A 73 -16.90 5.21 -1.49
N VAL A 74 -17.27 3.95 -1.61
CA VAL A 74 -16.93 3.11 -2.75
C VAL A 74 -18.17 2.65 -3.50
N ASP A 75 -18.04 2.54 -4.81
CA ASP A 75 -19.11 2.05 -5.69
C ASP A 75 -18.94 0.54 -5.87
N GLU A 76 -19.82 -0.24 -5.25
CA GLU A 76 -19.76 -1.71 -5.28
C GLU A 76 -20.05 -2.30 -6.65
N SER A 77 -20.62 -1.51 -7.56
CA SER A 77 -20.78 -1.93 -8.96
C SER A 77 -19.43 -1.94 -9.70
N ILE A 78 -18.45 -1.17 -9.22
CA ILE A 78 -17.11 -1.11 -9.78
C ILE A 78 -16.17 -2.05 -9.04
N ILE A 79 -16.28 -2.09 -7.70
CA ILE A 79 -15.43 -2.92 -6.82
C ILE A 79 -16.35 -3.76 -5.93
N PRO A 80 -16.46 -5.07 -6.16
CA PRO A 80 -17.29 -5.95 -5.33
C PRO A 80 -16.93 -5.88 -3.84
N THR A 81 -17.93 -5.93 -2.97
CA THR A 81 -17.80 -5.82 -1.52
C THR A 81 -16.76 -6.77 -0.95
N GLU A 82 -16.70 -8.01 -1.46
CA GLU A 82 -15.71 -9.00 -0.98
C GLU A 82 -14.27 -8.59 -1.31
N LYS A 83 -14.04 -7.96 -2.46
CA LYS A 83 -12.73 -7.39 -2.78
C LYS A 83 -12.40 -6.20 -1.89
N ILE A 84 -13.37 -5.35 -1.57
CA ILE A 84 -13.19 -4.24 -0.62
C ILE A 84 -12.78 -4.78 0.74
N LYS A 85 -13.48 -5.76 1.28
CA LYS A 85 -13.14 -6.40 2.57
C LYS A 85 -11.77 -7.04 2.54
N MET A 86 -11.42 -7.73 1.47
CA MET A 86 -10.12 -8.38 1.31
C MET A 86 -8.96 -7.37 1.33
N PHE A 87 -9.08 -6.26 0.58
CA PHE A 87 -8.00 -5.26 0.49
C PHE A 87 -7.93 -4.31 1.68
N LEU A 88 -9.08 -3.94 2.24
CA LEU A 88 -9.17 -2.91 3.28
C LEU A 88 -9.44 -3.48 4.68
N GLY A 89 -9.80 -4.77 4.78
CA GLY A 89 -9.99 -5.44 6.07
C GLY A 89 -8.73 -5.45 6.95
N ASN A 90 -7.56 -5.54 6.33
CA ASN A 90 -6.26 -5.54 7.01
C ASN A 90 -5.61 -4.13 7.08
N MET A 91 -6.37 -3.06 6.82
CA MET A 91 -5.85 -1.70 6.79
C MET A 91 -5.20 -1.30 8.11
N LYS A 92 -5.70 -1.78 9.25
CA LYS A 92 -5.09 -1.49 10.56
C LYS A 92 -3.61 -1.88 10.62
N GLN A 93 -3.24 -3.02 10.05
CA GLN A 93 -1.84 -3.45 9.97
C GLN A 93 -1.01 -2.50 9.11
N ASN A 94 -1.56 -2.04 7.98
CA ASN A 94 -0.90 -1.06 7.12
C ASN A 94 -0.76 0.30 7.81
N MET A 95 -1.73 0.70 8.63
CA MET A 95 -1.65 1.92 9.45
C MET A 95 -0.51 1.81 10.47
N ILE A 96 -0.36 0.67 11.16
CA ILE A 96 0.75 0.43 12.10
C ILE A 96 2.09 0.58 11.38
N VAL A 97 2.25 -0.04 10.20
CA VAL A 97 3.47 0.08 9.39
C VAL A 97 3.73 1.54 9.03
N GLY A 98 2.74 2.24 8.48
CA GLY A 98 2.86 3.64 8.08
C GLY A 98 3.27 4.54 9.26
N ILE A 99 2.70 4.34 10.44
CA ILE A 99 3.04 5.10 11.64
C ILE A 99 4.48 4.79 12.09
N SER A 100 4.85 3.52 12.12
CA SER A 100 6.19 3.08 12.58
C SER A 100 7.30 3.56 11.64
N SER A 101 7.04 3.63 10.34
CA SER A 101 7.97 4.12 9.31
C SER A 101 7.90 5.63 9.08
N SER A 102 6.95 6.32 9.71
CA SER A 102 6.74 7.76 9.53
C SER A 102 7.95 8.59 9.98
N SER A 103 8.21 9.69 9.30
CA SER A 103 9.31 10.61 9.61
C SER A 103 8.89 12.08 9.48
N GLY A 104 9.70 12.98 9.95
CA GLY A 104 9.50 14.42 9.76
C GLY A 104 8.16 14.95 10.25
N SER A 105 7.39 15.57 9.37
CA SER A 105 6.08 16.17 9.69
C SER A 105 5.02 15.12 9.97
N GLU A 106 5.03 14.03 9.22
CA GLU A 106 4.06 12.95 9.38
C GLU A 106 4.14 12.31 10.77
N ARG A 107 5.35 12.00 11.24
CA ARG A 107 5.57 11.50 12.60
C ARG A 107 5.07 12.47 13.67
N ARG A 108 5.27 13.78 13.45
CA ARG A 108 4.74 14.82 14.37
C ARG A 108 3.23 14.80 14.45
N ASP A 109 2.54 14.54 13.35
CA ASP A 109 1.09 14.49 13.32
C ASP A 109 0.55 13.29 14.12
N TYR A 110 1.18 12.13 13.98
CA TYR A 110 0.83 10.98 14.81
C TYR A 110 1.15 11.24 16.28
N GLN A 111 2.27 11.90 16.58
CA GLN A 111 2.58 12.31 17.95
C GLN A 111 1.49 13.25 18.52
N GLN A 112 1.00 14.20 17.73
CA GLN A 112 -0.12 15.05 18.13
C GLN A 112 -1.41 14.26 18.37
N MET A 113 -1.68 13.20 17.58
CA MET A 113 -2.82 12.32 17.86
C MET A 113 -2.68 11.67 19.25
N VAL A 114 -1.48 11.25 19.63
CA VAL A 114 -1.21 10.70 20.97
C VAL A 114 -1.42 11.78 22.04
N ASP A 115 -0.79 12.96 21.87
CA ASP A 115 -0.80 14.05 22.85
C ASP A 115 -2.22 14.59 23.12
N TYR A 116 -3.06 14.65 22.09
CA TYR A 116 -4.45 15.09 22.17
C TYR A 116 -5.46 13.96 22.41
N ARG A 117 -4.97 12.73 22.61
CA ARG A 117 -5.80 11.52 22.83
C ARG A 117 -6.80 11.29 21.70
N VAL A 118 -6.36 11.47 20.45
CA VAL A 118 -7.18 11.33 19.24
C VAL A 118 -7.19 9.88 18.77
N THR A 119 -8.38 9.32 18.62
CA THR A 119 -8.60 8.05 17.95
C THR A 119 -8.61 8.27 16.44
N PHE A 120 -7.86 7.47 15.71
CA PHE A 120 -7.86 7.48 14.25
C PHE A 120 -8.76 6.38 13.70
N GLU A 121 -9.69 6.74 12.82
CA GLU A 121 -10.57 5.80 12.15
C GLU A 121 -10.46 5.91 10.63
N HIS A 122 -10.40 4.78 9.97
CA HIS A 122 -10.62 4.64 8.53
C HIS A 122 -11.92 3.86 8.31
N VAL A 123 -12.89 4.48 7.65
CA VAL A 123 -14.23 3.92 7.44
C VAL A 123 -14.52 3.87 5.95
N VAL A 124 -14.85 2.69 5.46
CA VAL A 124 -15.29 2.47 4.09
C VAL A 124 -16.80 2.23 4.10
N LYS A 125 -17.51 3.04 3.32
CA LYS A 125 -18.97 2.97 3.18
C LYS A 125 -19.36 2.59 1.76
N SER A 126 -20.46 1.87 1.66
CA SER A 126 -21.16 1.60 0.42
C SER A 126 -21.76 2.88 -0.15
N LYS A 127 -21.56 3.14 -1.44
CA LYS A 127 -22.21 4.25 -2.16
C LYS A 127 -23.71 4.03 -2.30
N SER A 128 -24.13 2.79 -2.51
CA SER A 128 -25.52 2.44 -2.76
C SER A 128 -26.39 2.45 -1.50
N THR A 129 -25.85 1.97 -0.37
CA THR A 129 -26.62 1.80 0.87
C THR A 129 -26.22 2.76 1.99
N GLY A 130 -25.03 3.38 1.90
CA GLY A 130 -24.44 4.16 3.00
C GLY A 130 -23.90 3.33 4.15
N ASN A 131 -24.08 2.01 4.12
CA ASN A 131 -23.63 1.12 5.19
C ASN A 131 -22.12 1.03 5.27
N VAL A 132 -21.60 0.83 6.48
CA VAL A 132 -20.18 0.58 6.70
C VAL A 132 -19.83 -0.82 6.23
N ILE A 133 -18.87 -0.92 5.28
CA ILE A 133 -18.32 -2.17 4.79
C ILE A 133 -17.11 -2.59 5.63
N VAL A 134 -16.22 -1.63 5.91
CA VAL A 134 -15.00 -1.83 6.70
C VAL A 134 -14.82 -0.66 7.66
N ARG A 135 -14.38 -0.94 8.88
CA ARG A 135 -13.92 0.05 9.86
C ARG A 135 -12.62 -0.44 10.47
N ASN A 136 -11.60 0.38 10.38
CA ASN A 136 -10.33 0.19 11.06
C ASN A 136 -10.14 1.33 12.05
N THR A 137 -9.77 1.00 13.28
CA THR A 137 -9.63 1.97 14.37
C THR A 137 -8.27 1.78 15.02
N MET A 138 -7.57 2.89 15.29
CA MET A 138 -6.39 2.94 16.13
C MET A 138 -6.61 3.89 17.29
N THR A 139 -6.45 3.39 18.50
CA THR A 139 -6.48 4.19 19.72
C THR A 139 -5.21 5.01 19.86
N PRO A 140 -5.20 6.09 20.68
CA PRO A 140 -3.97 6.84 20.96
C PRO A 140 -2.83 5.97 21.51
N ASP A 141 -3.15 4.95 22.32
CA ASP A 141 -2.14 4.05 22.87
C ASP A 141 -1.56 3.13 21.79
N GLU A 142 -2.37 2.61 20.87
CA GLU A 142 -1.90 1.84 19.71
C GLU A 142 -1.05 2.68 18.75
N ILE A 143 -1.36 3.98 18.61
CA ILE A 143 -0.54 4.93 17.83
C ILE A 143 0.80 5.15 18.53
N ALA A 144 0.80 5.34 19.85
CA ALA A 144 2.01 5.50 20.66
C ALA A 144 2.92 4.25 20.53
N ASP A 145 2.34 3.06 20.69
CA ASP A 145 3.06 1.79 20.53
C ASP A 145 3.66 1.65 19.13
N ALA A 146 2.95 2.08 18.10
CA ALA A 146 3.44 2.06 16.73
C ALA A 146 4.56 3.07 16.50
N LEU A 147 4.51 4.25 17.11
CA LEU A 147 5.56 5.27 17.07
C LEU A 147 6.83 4.83 17.80
N GLU A 148 6.71 4.06 18.89
CA GLU A 148 7.86 3.50 19.60
C GLU A 148 8.56 2.37 18.82
N LYS A 149 7.82 1.64 18.00
CA LYS A 149 8.38 0.61 17.13
C LYS A 149 9.15 1.26 15.99
N GLN A 150 10.47 1.34 16.11
CA GLN A 150 11.32 1.61 14.95
C GLN A 150 11.40 0.33 14.10
N LEU A 151 10.58 0.28 13.06
CA LEU A 151 10.68 -0.81 12.09
C LEU A 151 11.95 -0.62 11.27
N THR A 152 12.73 -1.67 11.16
CA THR A 152 13.76 -1.72 10.13
C THR A 152 13.10 -1.87 8.76
N PRO A 153 13.75 -1.47 7.66
CA PRO A 153 13.21 -1.72 6.32
C PRO A 153 12.87 -3.21 6.08
N MET A 154 13.62 -4.13 6.70
CA MET A 154 13.33 -5.57 6.62
C MET A 154 12.06 -5.95 7.38
N ASP A 155 11.77 -5.31 8.53
CA ASP A 155 10.53 -5.55 9.27
C ASP A 155 9.33 -5.04 8.47
N GLU A 156 9.48 -3.88 7.83
CA GLU A 156 8.47 -3.32 6.92
C GLU A 156 8.20 -4.28 5.75
N LEU A 157 9.24 -4.83 5.14
CA LEU A 157 9.10 -5.84 4.09
C LEU A 157 8.34 -7.07 4.57
N LYS A 158 8.71 -7.64 5.74
CA LYS A 158 8.02 -8.80 6.32
C LYS A 158 6.54 -8.53 6.60
N MET A 159 6.21 -7.34 7.07
CA MET A 159 4.82 -6.93 7.32
C MET A 159 4.04 -6.80 6.01
N ASN A 160 4.65 -6.22 4.98
CA ASN A 160 4.05 -6.13 3.64
C ASN A 160 3.81 -7.54 3.04
N VAL A 161 4.76 -8.46 3.18
CA VAL A 161 4.59 -9.87 2.79
C VAL A 161 3.38 -10.48 3.51
N THR A 162 3.26 -10.27 4.81
CA THR A 162 2.13 -10.78 5.60
C THR A 162 0.80 -10.23 5.11
N THR A 163 0.75 -8.94 4.77
CA THR A 163 -0.44 -8.30 4.19
C THR A 163 -0.78 -8.90 2.83
N GLN A 164 0.23 -9.11 1.96
CA GLN A 164 0.02 -9.72 0.65
C GLN A 164 -0.52 -11.15 0.75
N LYS A 165 -0.04 -11.94 1.72
CA LYS A 165 -0.57 -13.28 1.98
C LYS A 165 -2.09 -13.32 2.13
N GLY A 166 -2.68 -12.32 2.79
CA GLY A 166 -4.13 -12.24 2.99
C GLY A 166 -4.92 -11.99 1.70
N THR A 167 -4.26 -11.65 0.59
CA THR A 167 -4.90 -11.36 -0.70
C THR A 167 -4.69 -12.44 -1.76
N LEU A 168 -4.03 -13.52 -1.38
CA LEU A 168 -3.67 -14.61 -2.29
C LEU A 168 -4.69 -15.76 -2.22
N PRO A 169 -4.87 -16.51 -3.32
CA PRO A 169 -4.25 -16.33 -4.64
C PRO A 169 -4.82 -15.13 -5.40
N ARG A 170 -4.00 -14.46 -6.21
CA ARG A 170 -4.42 -13.29 -6.98
C ARG A 170 -3.88 -13.33 -8.40
N GLU A 171 -4.77 -13.16 -9.38
CA GLU A 171 -4.37 -12.95 -10.78
C GLU A 171 -3.65 -11.60 -10.90
N MET A 172 -2.41 -11.62 -11.37
CA MET A 172 -1.58 -10.44 -11.60
C MET A 172 -1.86 -9.84 -12.99
N GLU A 173 -1.93 -10.73 -13.97
CA GLU A 173 -2.39 -10.48 -15.34
C GLU A 173 -2.90 -11.79 -15.93
N ALA A 174 -3.50 -11.75 -17.13
CA ALA A 174 -4.03 -12.93 -17.78
C ALA A 174 -3.00 -14.07 -17.87
N GLY A 175 -3.30 -15.18 -17.22
CA GLY A 175 -2.46 -16.38 -17.19
C GLY A 175 -1.34 -16.39 -16.16
N TYR A 176 -1.24 -15.38 -15.26
CA TYR A 176 -0.26 -15.36 -14.18
C TYR A 176 -0.94 -15.10 -12.85
N THR A 177 -0.93 -16.07 -11.96
CA THR A 177 -1.55 -15.98 -10.62
C THR A 177 -0.48 -16.06 -9.56
N MET A 178 -0.31 -15.01 -8.75
CA MET A 178 0.49 -15.09 -7.54
C MET A 178 -0.24 -15.98 -6.54
N ASN A 179 0.35 -17.14 -6.23
CA ASN A 179 -0.24 -18.15 -5.38
C ASN A 179 0.22 -18.03 -3.93
N SER A 180 1.50 -17.81 -3.73
CA SER A 180 2.07 -17.64 -2.40
C SER A 180 3.18 -16.60 -2.37
N ILE A 181 3.40 -16.03 -1.19
CA ILE A 181 4.52 -15.16 -0.87
C ILE A 181 4.96 -15.39 0.56
N SER A 182 6.28 -15.42 0.79
CA SER A 182 6.86 -15.51 2.13
C SER A 182 8.17 -14.74 2.21
N CYS A 183 8.57 -14.37 3.42
CA CYS A 183 9.88 -13.77 3.67
C CYS A 183 10.49 -14.45 4.89
N SER A 184 11.63 -15.12 4.69
CA SER A 184 12.43 -15.76 5.76
C SER A 184 13.91 -15.54 5.49
N ASP A 185 14.68 -15.30 6.53
CA ASP A 185 16.14 -15.17 6.47
C ASP A 185 16.68 -14.19 5.42
N GLY A 186 15.89 -13.13 5.13
CA GLY A 186 16.26 -12.15 4.13
C GLY A 186 15.97 -12.54 2.69
N VAL A 187 15.29 -13.68 2.48
CA VAL A 187 14.84 -14.15 1.17
C VAL A 187 13.33 -13.98 1.04
N VAL A 188 12.88 -13.32 -0.01
CA VAL A 188 11.47 -13.22 -0.41
C VAL A 188 11.18 -14.29 -1.45
N ASN A 189 10.38 -15.29 -1.08
CA ASN A 189 9.96 -16.36 -1.97
C ASN A 189 8.57 -16.05 -2.52
N ILE A 190 8.40 -16.12 -3.84
CA ILE A 190 7.17 -15.78 -4.55
C ILE A 190 6.84 -16.91 -5.51
N GLU A 191 5.68 -17.53 -5.30
CA GLU A 191 5.18 -18.58 -6.18
C GLU A 191 4.13 -18.03 -7.13
N ILE A 192 4.31 -18.25 -8.41
CA ILE A 192 3.44 -17.78 -9.49
C ILE A 192 3.00 -18.97 -10.33
N ILE A 193 1.69 -19.23 -10.33
CA ILE A 193 1.12 -20.23 -11.22
C ILE A 193 0.93 -19.59 -12.60
N VAL A 194 1.49 -20.25 -13.62
CA VAL A 194 1.33 -19.85 -15.02
C VAL A 194 0.27 -20.74 -15.65
N ASP A 195 -0.80 -20.12 -16.16
CA ASP A 195 -1.87 -20.86 -16.84
C ASP A 195 -1.34 -21.40 -18.18
N GLU A 196 -1.26 -22.71 -18.23
CA GLU A 196 -0.73 -23.40 -19.39
C GLU A 196 -1.84 -23.92 -20.29
N ASN A 197 -2.08 -23.22 -21.39
CA ASN A 197 -2.27 -23.89 -22.65
C ASN A 197 -0.91 -24.29 -23.29
N MET A 198 0.19 -24.10 -22.57
CA MET A 198 1.55 -24.35 -23.01
C MET A 198 2.01 -25.71 -22.50
N LYS A 199 2.46 -26.54 -23.45
CA LYS A 199 2.95 -27.89 -23.12
C LYS A 199 4.26 -27.83 -22.31
N ASP A 200 5.05 -26.81 -22.52
CA ASP A 200 6.34 -26.53 -21.87
C ASP A 200 6.54 -25.03 -21.75
N PHE A 201 7.31 -24.56 -20.79
CA PHE A 201 7.80 -23.19 -20.78
C PHE A 201 8.70 -22.99 -21.99
N ASP A 202 8.13 -22.51 -23.10
CA ASP A 202 8.92 -22.11 -24.25
C ASP A 202 9.79 -20.88 -23.91
N GLU A 203 10.75 -20.56 -24.78
CA GLU A 203 11.69 -19.46 -24.55
C GLU A 203 10.98 -18.09 -24.43
N ALA A 204 9.84 -17.91 -25.12
CA ALA A 204 9.05 -16.69 -25.01
C ALA A 204 8.42 -16.55 -23.63
N THR A 205 7.91 -17.65 -23.07
CA THR A 205 7.34 -17.68 -21.72
C THR A 205 8.40 -17.44 -20.65
N LYS A 206 9.57 -18.08 -20.80
CA LYS A 206 10.71 -17.87 -19.88
C LYS A 206 11.17 -16.42 -19.91
N LEU A 207 11.31 -15.82 -21.09
CA LEU A 207 11.69 -14.43 -21.25
C LEU A 207 10.66 -13.48 -20.60
N LYS A 208 9.38 -13.78 -20.78
CA LYS A 208 8.30 -13.00 -20.15
C LYS A 208 8.32 -13.13 -18.62
N ALA A 209 8.53 -14.35 -18.10
CA ALA A 209 8.65 -14.59 -16.67
C ALA A 209 9.85 -13.82 -16.08
N TRP A 210 11.00 -13.87 -16.76
CA TRP A 210 12.19 -13.09 -16.38
C TRP A 210 11.90 -11.59 -16.33
N SER A 211 11.31 -11.02 -17.39
CA SER A 211 10.95 -9.60 -17.45
C SER A 211 10.03 -9.18 -16.30
N LYS A 212 9.07 -10.04 -15.91
CA LYS A 212 8.19 -9.76 -14.77
C LYS A 212 8.92 -9.78 -13.44
N ALA A 213 9.77 -10.76 -13.22
CA ALA A 213 10.58 -10.85 -12.02
C ALA A 213 11.54 -9.65 -11.92
N GLU A 214 12.20 -9.27 -13.00
CA GLU A 214 13.08 -8.11 -13.07
C GLU A 214 12.32 -6.80 -12.78
N GLN A 215 11.14 -6.59 -13.37
CA GLN A 215 10.29 -5.44 -13.07
C GLN A 215 9.89 -5.37 -11.60
N ALA A 216 9.68 -6.51 -10.96
CA ALA A 216 9.28 -6.57 -9.56
C ALA A 216 10.41 -6.15 -8.61
N VAL A 217 11.68 -6.42 -8.92
CA VAL A 217 12.83 -6.07 -8.07
C VAL A 217 13.44 -4.71 -8.40
N THR A 218 12.96 -4.02 -9.44
CA THR A 218 13.47 -2.70 -9.84
C THR A 218 12.60 -1.57 -9.31
N LEU A 219 13.18 -0.37 -9.20
CA LEU A 219 12.47 0.85 -8.83
C LEU A 219 11.59 1.41 -9.96
N ALA A 220 11.47 0.72 -11.09
CA ALA A 220 10.82 1.25 -12.28
C ALA A 220 9.37 1.68 -12.07
N ASP A 221 8.70 1.11 -11.08
CA ASP A 221 7.27 1.31 -10.86
C ASP A 221 6.92 2.23 -9.68
N LEU A 222 7.78 3.20 -9.39
CA LEU A 222 7.51 4.23 -8.37
C LEU A 222 6.31 5.13 -8.71
N THR A 223 5.80 5.08 -9.95
CA THR A 223 4.61 5.84 -10.34
C THR A 223 3.32 5.29 -9.76
N THR A 224 3.31 4.05 -9.29
CA THR A 224 2.14 3.40 -8.69
C THR A 224 2.11 3.53 -7.17
N GLY A 225 3.05 4.24 -6.57
CA GLY A 225 3.10 4.59 -5.14
C GLY A 225 2.74 3.45 -4.20
N LEU A 226 3.73 2.90 -3.48
CA LEU A 226 3.50 2.04 -2.31
C LEU A 226 2.86 0.69 -2.59
N THR A 227 3.29 0.07 -3.62
CA THR A 227 3.08 -1.36 -3.73
C THR A 227 4.15 -2.09 -2.92
N PHE A 228 3.82 -3.29 -2.47
CA PHE A 228 4.78 -4.23 -1.89
C PHE A 228 6.13 -4.23 -2.63
N TRP A 229 6.12 -4.15 -3.96
CA TRP A 229 7.32 -4.15 -4.80
C TRP A 229 8.21 -2.93 -4.61
N SER A 230 7.66 -1.73 -4.37
CA SER A 230 8.48 -0.54 -4.15
C SER A 230 9.20 -0.60 -2.80
N VAL A 231 8.59 -1.18 -1.78
CA VAL A 231 9.24 -1.42 -0.48
C VAL A 231 10.27 -2.52 -0.64
N ALA A 232 9.93 -3.64 -1.27
CA ALA A 232 10.82 -4.75 -1.50
C ALA A 232 12.08 -4.34 -2.28
N ALA A 233 11.93 -3.47 -3.28
CA ALA A 233 13.05 -2.96 -4.05
C ALA A 233 13.98 -2.01 -3.28
N GLN A 234 13.54 -1.43 -2.16
CA GLN A 234 14.36 -0.57 -1.29
C GLN A 234 15.14 -1.38 -0.23
N VAL A 235 14.76 -2.61 0.01
CA VAL A 235 15.37 -3.48 1.00
C VAL A 235 16.37 -4.40 0.31
N PRO A 236 17.61 -4.49 0.79
CA PRO A 236 18.58 -5.41 0.24
C PRO A 236 18.23 -6.86 0.68
N ALA A 237 17.19 -7.41 0.05
CA ALA A 237 16.73 -8.77 0.22
C ALA A 237 17.03 -9.60 -1.04
N GLU A 238 17.18 -10.89 -0.88
CA GLU A 238 17.20 -11.82 -2.01
C GLU A 238 15.76 -12.11 -2.45
N PHE A 239 15.56 -12.39 -3.73
CA PHE A 239 14.26 -12.77 -4.29
C PHE A 239 14.37 -14.09 -5.02
N ASP A 240 13.44 -15.01 -4.72
CA ASP A 240 13.26 -16.27 -5.46
C ASP A 240 11.83 -16.30 -6.03
N PHE A 241 11.73 -16.12 -7.34
CA PHE A 241 10.48 -16.26 -8.08
C PHE A 241 10.39 -17.67 -8.62
N HIS A 242 9.42 -18.41 -8.14
CA HIS A 242 9.13 -19.76 -8.60
C HIS A 242 7.88 -19.75 -9.49
N PHE A 243 8.07 -19.85 -10.79
CA PHE A 243 7.01 -19.98 -11.78
C PHE A 243 6.68 -21.44 -11.99
N ILE A 244 5.46 -21.84 -11.74
CA ILE A 244 4.96 -23.23 -11.85
C ILE A 244 3.85 -23.27 -12.89
N GLY A 245 3.98 -24.17 -13.88
CA GLY A 245 2.89 -24.43 -14.82
C GLY A 245 1.67 -25.02 -14.13
N SER A 246 0.47 -24.55 -14.50
CA SER A 246 -0.79 -24.99 -13.87
C SER A 246 -1.03 -26.51 -13.90
N LYS A 247 -0.36 -27.23 -14.81
CA LYS A 247 -0.38 -28.70 -14.91
C LYS A 247 0.75 -29.38 -14.14
N GLY A 248 1.56 -28.61 -13.39
CA GLY A 248 2.65 -29.13 -12.56
C GLY A 248 3.80 -29.82 -13.32
N LYS A 249 3.92 -29.57 -14.62
CA LYS A 249 4.92 -30.23 -15.47
C LYS A 249 6.18 -29.42 -15.67
N ASN A 250 6.10 -28.12 -15.45
CA ASN A 250 7.20 -27.17 -15.70
C ASN A 250 7.36 -26.27 -14.51
N ASP A 251 8.60 -26.03 -14.13
CA ASP A 251 8.94 -24.99 -13.19
C ASP A 251 10.14 -24.18 -13.67
N LEU A 252 10.20 -22.93 -13.20
CA LEU A 252 11.29 -22.03 -13.49
C LEU A 252 11.57 -21.21 -12.25
N HIS A 253 12.80 -21.29 -11.73
CA HIS A 253 13.29 -20.41 -10.69
C HIS A 253 14.07 -19.26 -11.29
N ILE A 254 13.71 -18.04 -10.88
CA ILE A 254 14.45 -16.81 -11.20
C ILE A 254 14.86 -16.20 -9.88
N ARG A 255 16.16 -16.21 -9.61
CA ARG A 255 16.75 -15.70 -8.36
C ARG A 255 17.51 -14.44 -8.61
N PHE A 256 17.34 -13.50 -7.70
CA PHE A 256 18.09 -12.27 -7.63
C PHE A 256 18.78 -12.21 -6.28
N SER A 257 20.09 -12.16 -6.31
CA SER A 257 20.88 -11.91 -5.10
C SER A 257 20.66 -10.49 -4.59
N LYS A 258 20.97 -10.27 -3.33
CA LYS A 258 20.92 -8.97 -2.69
C LYS A 258 21.69 -7.90 -3.47
N ASP A 259 22.87 -8.24 -3.97
CA ASP A 259 23.71 -7.30 -4.71
C ASP A 259 23.12 -6.94 -6.08
N GLU A 260 22.52 -7.90 -6.77
CA GLU A 260 21.81 -7.66 -8.03
C GLU A 260 20.61 -6.74 -7.81
N VAL A 261 19.80 -6.96 -6.77
CA VAL A 261 18.66 -6.09 -6.44
C VAL A 261 19.12 -4.66 -6.18
N VAL A 262 20.18 -4.48 -5.41
CA VAL A 262 20.78 -3.15 -5.15
C VAL A 262 21.25 -2.52 -6.45
N GLN A 263 21.98 -3.27 -7.27
CA GLN A 263 22.52 -2.76 -8.54
C GLN A 263 21.38 -2.34 -9.50
N TYR A 264 20.35 -3.15 -9.67
CA TYR A 264 19.19 -2.81 -10.49
C TYR A 264 18.53 -1.52 -10.02
N ASN A 265 18.32 -1.38 -8.72
CA ASN A 265 17.68 -0.19 -8.15
C ASN A 265 18.52 1.08 -8.34
N GLU A 266 19.84 1.00 -8.21
CA GLU A 266 20.73 2.12 -8.49
C GLU A 266 20.70 2.55 -9.96
N VAL A 267 20.70 1.60 -10.89
CA VAL A 267 20.61 1.87 -12.33
C VAL A 267 19.27 2.57 -12.64
N MET A 268 18.17 2.05 -12.13
CA MET A 268 16.84 2.64 -12.36
C MET A 268 16.71 4.03 -11.76
N LYS A 269 17.30 4.28 -10.60
CA LYS A 269 17.34 5.60 -9.98
C LYS A 269 18.08 6.60 -10.87
N ARG A 270 19.24 6.23 -11.41
CA ARG A 270 20.03 7.09 -12.33
C ARG A 270 19.24 7.41 -13.61
N ILE A 271 18.54 6.43 -14.19
CA ILE A 271 17.70 6.63 -15.37
C ILE A 271 16.61 7.65 -15.10
N LYS A 272 15.92 7.54 -13.97
CA LYS A 272 14.90 8.50 -13.54
C LYS A 272 15.47 9.90 -13.37
N ASP A 273 16.58 10.04 -12.66
CA ASP A 273 17.21 11.35 -12.42
C ASP A 273 17.65 12.04 -13.72
N GLN A 274 17.87 11.29 -14.79
CA GLN A 274 18.18 11.82 -16.14
C GLN A 274 16.96 12.23 -16.93
N GLN A 275 15.80 11.58 -16.70
CA GLN A 275 14.56 11.89 -17.42
C GLN A 275 13.85 13.16 -16.88
N TYR A 276 14.17 13.57 -15.66
CA TYR A 276 13.58 14.75 -15.02
C TYR A 276 14.52 15.98 -14.98
N LYS A 277 15.65 15.92 -15.68
CA LYS A 277 16.53 17.08 -15.98
C LYS A 277 16.26 17.62 -17.37
#